data_6f53337f138d0f497c3797428346a963
#
_entry.id   6f53337f138d0f497c3797428346a963
#
_cell.length_a   1.000
_cell.length_b   1.000
_cell.length_c   1.000
_cell.angle_alpha   90.00
_cell.angle_beta   90.00
_cell.angle_gamma   90.00
#
_symmetry.space_group_name_H-M   'P 1'
#
loop_
_entity.id
_entity.type
_entity.pdbx_description
1 polymer ?
#
loop_
_entity_poly.entity_id
_entity_poly.type
_entity_poly.pdbx_seq_one_letter_code
_entity_poly.pdbx_strand_id
1 'polypeptide(L)'
;MASADIKSIGLFIDGNYFKLIDNGLKAEARRVNVKNLIAFIQQSIAEKYELDPGSCIVTESHFFRGRYKAYDAKKLNLLLEDRKFEDRLIENDVVLHYKHVYDLPDGTPHEKGIDVWFALETLELAMYRDFDFVVMITGDADYEMLARKLKSLKIPAILLSWHYDNQDPTAKALKDEISFQININSLLKADPSLINKITEAVSVLKG
;
A
#
# COMPACT_ATOMS: atom_id res chain seq x y z
N MET A 1 -14.50 0.49 -33.24
CA MET A 1 -14.44 0.67 -31.81
C MET A 1 -13.07 1.29 -31.51
N ALA A 2 -13.01 2.51 -31.01
CA ALA A 2 -11.73 3.06 -30.56
C ALA A 2 -11.23 2.16 -29.41
N SER A 3 -9.98 1.70 -29.50
CA SER A 3 -9.32 1.02 -28.38
C SER A 3 -9.37 1.96 -27.19
N ALA A 4 -9.97 1.52 -26.10
CA ALA A 4 -9.91 2.30 -24.86
C ALA A 4 -8.43 2.50 -24.54
N ASP A 5 -8.02 3.75 -24.34
CA ASP A 5 -6.64 4.10 -23.97
C ASP A 5 -6.40 3.61 -22.54
N ILE A 6 -5.66 2.50 -22.40
CA ILE A 6 -5.37 1.88 -21.09
C ILE A 6 -4.42 2.79 -20.32
N LYS A 7 -4.79 3.10 -19.09
CA LYS A 7 -4.01 3.87 -18.13
C LYS A 7 -3.31 2.93 -17.14
N SER A 8 -2.00 2.93 -17.20
CA SER A 8 -1.12 2.08 -16.39
C SER A 8 -0.90 2.69 -15.01
N ILE A 9 -1.08 1.89 -13.97
CA ILE A 9 -0.89 2.30 -12.57
C ILE A 9 0.21 1.46 -11.95
N GLY A 10 1.25 2.10 -11.40
CA GLY A 10 2.20 1.47 -10.48
C GLY A 10 1.73 1.63 -9.04
N LEU A 11 1.58 0.52 -8.31
CA LEU A 11 1.15 0.51 -6.91
C LEU A 11 2.32 0.17 -5.99
N PHE A 12 2.64 1.06 -5.05
CA PHE A 12 3.75 0.93 -4.11
C PHE A 12 3.24 0.97 -2.67
N ILE A 13 3.56 -0.06 -1.91
CA ILE A 13 2.99 -0.31 -0.59
C ILE A 13 4.08 -0.28 0.47
N ASP A 14 4.01 0.67 1.40
CA ASP A 14 4.77 0.65 2.64
C ASP A 14 4.22 -0.48 3.53
N GLY A 15 5.03 -1.50 3.72
CA GLY A 15 4.60 -2.72 4.38
C GLY A 15 4.35 -2.56 5.88
N ASN A 16 5.07 -1.65 6.55
CA ASN A 16 4.82 -1.36 7.96
C ASN A 16 3.48 -0.65 8.11
N TYR A 17 3.24 0.36 7.31
CA TYR A 17 1.97 1.08 7.28
C TYR A 17 0.79 0.15 6.94
N PHE A 18 0.92 -0.65 5.90
CA PHE A 18 -0.12 -1.59 5.47
C PHE A 18 -0.43 -2.65 6.55
N LYS A 19 0.61 -3.15 7.24
CA LYS A 19 0.43 -4.14 8.31
C LYS A 19 -0.22 -3.53 9.55
N LEU A 20 -0.01 -2.25 9.85
CA LEU A 20 -0.75 -1.55 10.90
C LEU A 20 -2.25 -1.52 10.60
N ILE A 21 -2.65 -1.24 9.36
CA ILE A 21 -4.04 -1.27 8.92
C ILE A 21 -4.61 -2.70 9.07
N ASP A 22 -3.94 -3.71 8.51
CA ASP A 22 -4.39 -5.10 8.53
C ASP A 22 -4.52 -5.63 9.97
N ASN A 23 -3.58 -5.27 10.86
CA ASN A 23 -3.63 -5.64 12.27
C ASN A 23 -4.76 -4.92 13.02
N GLY A 24 -5.03 -3.67 12.73
CA GLY A 24 -6.16 -2.94 13.31
C GLY A 24 -7.50 -3.61 12.98
N LEU A 25 -7.68 -4.02 11.73
CA LEU A 25 -8.88 -4.73 11.29
C LEU A 25 -9.11 -6.10 11.95
N LYS A 26 -8.05 -6.73 12.47
CA LYS A 26 -8.18 -8.02 13.18
C LYS A 26 -9.05 -7.92 14.45
N ALA A 27 -9.10 -6.77 15.10
CA ALA A 27 -9.98 -6.55 16.23
C ALA A 27 -11.47 -6.71 15.85
N GLU A 28 -11.82 -6.49 14.59
CA GLU A 28 -13.15 -6.67 14.01
C GLU A 28 -13.29 -8.03 13.28
N ALA A 29 -12.38 -8.97 13.49
CA ALA A 29 -12.29 -10.24 12.76
C ALA A 29 -12.24 -10.04 11.23
N ARG A 30 -11.55 -8.98 10.78
CA ARG A 30 -11.39 -8.61 9.37
C ARG A 30 -9.92 -8.47 8.99
N ARG A 31 -9.67 -8.45 7.71
CA ARG A 31 -8.37 -8.11 7.11
C ARG A 31 -8.59 -7.41 5.77
N VAL A 32 -7.57 -6.74 5.27
CA VAL A 32 -7.63 -6.14 3.93
C VAL A 32 -7.76 -7.25 2.88
N ASN A 33 -8.74 -7.13 1.99
CA ASN A 33 -8.81 -7.93 0.78
C ASN A 33 -8.01 -7.21 -0.33
N VAL A 34 -6.81 -7.73 -0.63
CA VAL A 34 -5.85 -7.10 -1.54
C VAL A 34 -6.43 -6.91 -2.93
N LYS A 35 -7.08 -7.94 -3.48
CA LYS A 35 -7.73 -7.87 -4.80
C LYS A 35 -8.78 -6.76 -4.87
N ASN A 36 -9.62 -6.70 -3.86
CA ASN A 36 -10.70 -5.72 -3.82
C ASN A 36 -10.18 -4.30 -3.59
N LEU A 37 -9.10 -4.15 -2.79
CA LEU A 37 -8.44 -2.86 -2.60
C LEU A 37 -7.83 -2.36 -3.91
N ILE A 38 -7.18 -3.22 -4.68
CA ILE A 38 -6.65 -2.88 -6.01
C ILE A 38 -7.78 -2.43 -6.93
N ALA A 39 -8.87 -3.20 -7.02
CA ALA A 39 -10.03 -2.83 -7.83
C ALA A 39 -10.66 -1.49 -7.40
N PHE A 40 -10.72 -1.24 -6.11
CA PHE A 40 -11.20 0.02 -5.55
C PHE A 40 -10.28 1.21 -5.92
N ILE A 41 -8.97 1.02 -5.88
CA ILE A 41 -7.99 2.04 -6.33
C ILE A 41 -8.22 2.38 -7.80
N GLN A 42 -8.33 1.38 -8.67
CA GLN A 42 -8.56 1.55 -10.11
C GLN A 42 -9.84 2.34 -10.37
N GLN A 43 -10.93 1.97 -9.70
CA GLN A 43 -12.20 2.67 -9.80
C GLN A 43 -12.11 4.13 -9.31
N SER A 44 -11.47 4.36 -8.16
CA SER A 44 -11.32 5.70 -7.58
C SER A 44 -10.52 6.65 -8.49
N ILE A 45 -9.52 6.12 -9.20
CA ILE A 45 -8.74 6.89 -10.16
C ILE A 45 -9.57 7.19 -11.40
N ALA A 46 -10.27 6.19 -11.95
CA ALA A 46 -11.15 6.38 -13.10
C ALA A 46 -12.21 7.43 -12.83
N GLU A 47 -12.88 7.37 -11.68
CA GLU A 47 -13.87 8.36 -11.26
C GLU A 47 -13.26 9.76 -11.11
N LYS A 48 -12.08 9.88 -10.47
CA LYS A 48 -11.43 11.17 -10.24
C LYS A 48 -11.02 11.87 -11.53
N TYR A 49 -10.57 11.11 -12.52
CA TYR A 49 -10.05 11.65 -13.78
C TYR A 49 -11.04 11.53 -14.94
N GLU A 50 -12.31 11.18 -14.64
CA GLU A 50 -13.39 11.03 -15.63
C GLU A 50 -13.03 10.08 -16.78
N LEU A 51 -12.36 8.95 -16.42
CA LEU A 51 -11.94 7.91 -17.36
C LEU A 51 -12.94 6.75 -17.38
N ASP A 52 -12.86 5.94 -18.41
CA ASP A 52 -13.61 4.67 -18.45
C ASP A 52 -13.17 3.77 -17.28
N PRO A 53 -14.08 3.23 -16.45
CA PRO A 53 -13.72 2.38 -15.32
C PRO A 53 -12.85 1.18 -15.66
N GLY A 54 -13.01 0.64 -16.89
CA GLY A 54 -12.21 -0.49 -17.38
C GLY A 54 -10.85 -0.10 -17.95
N SER A 55 -10.55 1.20 -18.10
CA SER A 55 -9.29 1.66 -18.69
C SER A 55 -8.15 1.81 -17.68
N CYS A 56 -8.44 1.93 -16.39
CA CYS A 56 -7.44 2.07 -15.33
C CYS A 56 -7.02 0.70 -14.81
N ILE A 57 -5.75 0.33 -15.00
CA ILE A 57 -5.24 -0.99 -14.63
C ILE A 57 -3.98 -0.84 -13.78
N VAL A 58 -3.95 -1.47 -12.60
CA VAL A 58 -2.72 -1.67 -11.85
C VAL A 58 -1.88 -2.72 -12.57
N THR A 59 -0.81 -2.29 -13.21
CA THR A 59 0.06 -3.14 -14.03
C THR A 59 1.20 -3.74 -13.23
N GLU A 60 1.65 -3.06 -12.19
CA GLU A 60 2.68 -3.56 -11.28
C GLU A 60 2.34 -3.15 -9.84
N SER A 61 2.57 -4.06 -8.89
CA SER A 61 2.37 -3.84 -7.46
C SER A 61 3.60 -4.26 -6.67
N HIS A 62 4.08 -3.40 -5.78
CA HIS A 62 5.31 -3.60 -5.02
C HIS A 62 5.06 -3.36 -3.54
N PHE A 63 5.57 -4.26 -2.69
CA PHE A 63 5.43 -4.20 -1.24
C PHE A 63 6.82 -4.20 -0.59
N PHE A 64 7.09 -3.24 0.28
CA PHE A 64 8.40 -3.03 0.89
C PHE A 64 8.33 -3.15 2.41
N ARG A 65 9.12 -4.06 3.00
CA ARG A 65 9.12 -4.26 4.44
C ARG A 65 10.39 -4.92 4.96
N GLY A 66 10.74 -4.65 6.22
CA GLY A 66 11.65 -5.48 6.97
C GLY A 66 11.04 -6.83 7.35
N ARG A 67 11.84 -7.88 7.29
CA ARG A 67 11.45 -9.23 7.68
C ARG A 67 12.50 -9.88 8.56
N TYR A 68 12.07 -10.49 9.66
CA TYR A 68 12.96 -11.33 10.46
C TYR A 68 13.46 -12.52 9.67
N LYS A 69 14.69 -12.98 9.96
CA LYS A 69 15.15 -14.28 9.48
C LYS A 69 14.22 -15.37 10.00
N ALA A 70 14.08 -16.47 9.25
CA ALA A 70 13.13 -17.53 9.58
C ALA A 70 13.31 -18.09 11.01
N TYR A 71 14.56 -18.19 11.49
CA TYR A 71 14.85 -18.64 12.84
C TYR A 71 14.32 -17.69 13.91
N ASP A 72 14.52 -16.38 13.73
CA ASP A 72 14.08 -15.36 14.69
C ASP A 72 12.55 -15.18 14.63
N ALA A 73 11.97 -15.18 13.43
CA ALA A 73 10.52 -15.16 13.25
C ALA A 73 9.84 -16.37 13.92
N LYS A 74 10.47 -17.55 13.88
CA LYS A 74 9.97 -18.76 14.57
C LYS A 74 10.02 -18.59 16.08
N LYS A 75 11.10 -18.07 16.64
CA LYS A 75 11.21 -17.79 18.08
C LYS A 75 10.15 -16.81 18.58
N LEU A 76 9.81 -15.81 17.76
CA LEU A 76 8.81 -14.78 18.05
C LEU A 76 7.38 -15.24 17.72
N ASN A 77 7.17 -16.48 17.26
CA ASN A 77 5.88 -17.02 16.81
C ASN A 77 5.23 -16.20 15.67
N LEU A 78 6.03 -15.49 14.88
CA LEU A 78 5.55 -14.65 13.76
C LEU A 78 5.62 -15.37 12.40
N LEU A 79 6.40 -16.46 12.29
CA LEU A 79 6.73 -17.08 11.01
C LEU A 79 5.50 -17.49 10.20
N LEU A 80 4.53 -18.14 10.83
CA LEU A 80 3.34 -18.64 10.14
C LEU A 80 2.43 -17.49 9.69
N GLU A 81 2.23 -16.50 10.56
CA GLU A 81 1.40 -15.33 10.22
C GLU A 81 2.04 -14.48 9.12
N ASP A 82 3.36 -14.30 9.16
CA ASP A 82 4.06 -13.60 8.09
C ASP A 82 3.93 -14.37 6.76
N ARG A 83 4.03 -15.70 6.76
CA ARG A 83 3.83 -16.50 5.53
C ARG A 83 2.42 -16.39 4.98
N LYS A 84 1.39 -16.55 5.81
CA LYS A 84 0.00 -16.37 5.39
C LYS A 84 -0.27 -14.96 4.84
N PHE A 85 0.40 -13.96 5.38
CA PHE A 85 0.30 -12.60 4.88
C PHE A 85 0.99 -12.44 3.52
N GLU A 86 2.21 -13.00 3.37
CA GLU A 86 2.97 -13.01 2.13
C GLU A 86 2.20 -13.73 1.01
N ASP A 87 1.62 -14.90 1.30
CA ASP A 87 0.84 -15.69 0.34
C ASP A 87 -0.29 -14.84 -0.26
N ARG A 88 -1.03 -14.09 0.55
CA ARG A 88 -2.10 -13.19 0.07
C ARG A 88 -1.59 -12.10 -0.89
N LEU A 89 -0.40 -11.58 -0.65
CA LEU A 89 0.20 -10.58 -1.53
C LEU A 89 0.63 -11.23 -2.85
N ILE A 90 1.30 -12.37 -2.79
CA ILE A 90 1.78 -13.13 -3.95
C ILE A 90 0.61 -13.60 -4.83
N GLU A 91 -0.48 -14.09 -4.23
CA GLU A 91 -1.71 -14.50 -4.94
C GLU A 91 -2.38 -13.35 -5.71
N ASN A 92 -1.98 -12.09 -5.41
CA ASN A 92 -2.46 -10.90 -6.10
C ASN A 92 -1.34 -10.18 -6.89
N ASP A 93 -0.34 -10.94 -7.34
CA ASP A 93 0.76 -10.47 -8.18
C ASP A 93 1.57 -9.30 -7.57
N VAL A 94 1.64 -9.22 -6.24
CA VAL A 94 2.43 -8.20 -5.55
C VAL A 94 3.88 -8.67 -5.41
N VAL A 95 4.81 -7.92 -5.96
CA VAL A 95 6.27 -8.15 -5.80
C VAL A 95 6.72 -7.77 -4.40
N LEU A 96 7.40 -8.68 -3.71
CA LEU A 96 7.81 -8.49 -2.32
C LEU A 96 9.28 -8.07 -2.24
N HIS A 97 9.54 -6.92 -1.66
CA HIS A 97 10.87 -6.37 -1.40
C HIS A 97 11.19 -6.44 0.09
N TYR A 98 12.13 -7.30 0.47
CA TYR A 98 12.46 -7.53 1.87
C TYR A 98 13.92 -7.20 2.21
N LYS A 99 14.11 -6.52 3.33
CA LYS A 99 15.38 -6.47 4.05
C LYS A 99 15.27 -7.23 5.38
N HIS A 100 16.39 -7.70 5.89
CA HIS A 100 16.39 -8.33 7.20
C HIS A 100 16.26 -7.28 8.32
N VAL A 101 15.32 -7.53 9.22
CA VAL A 101 15.27 -6.87 10.54
C VAL A 101 16.32 -7.54 11.43
N TYR A 102 17.00 -6.75 12.24
CA TYR A 102 17.93 -7.19 13.28
C TYR A 102 17.65 -6.45 14.57
N ASP A 103 17.92 -7.08 15.69
CA ASP A 103 17.74 -6.44 16.98
C ASP A 103 18.96 -5.59 17.31
N LEU A 104 18.74 -4.39 17.81
CA LEU A 104 19.77 -3.56 18.42
C LEU A 104 20.22 -4.18 19.76
N PRO A 105 21.34 -3.71 20.34
CA PRO A 105 21.84 -4.22 21.62
C PRO A 105 20.83 -4.11 22.79
N ASP A 106 19.88 -3.21 22.70
CA ASP A 106 18.78 -3.03 23.66
C ASP A 106 17.57 -3.94 23.38
N GLY A 107 17.65 -4.80 22.37
CA GLY A 107 16.56 -5.70 21.94
C GLY A 107 15.49 -5.03 21.07
N THR A 108 15.68 -3.76 20.69
CA THR A 108 14.73 -3.06 19.82
C THR A 108 14.89 -3.56 18.37
N PRO A 109 13.79 -3.99 17.70
CA PRO A 109 13.83 -4.34 16.29
C PRO A 109 14.24 -3.13 15.45
N HIS A 110 15.22 -3.33 14.58
CA HIS A 110 15.69 -2.27 13.70
C HIS A 110 15.61 -2.70 12.23
N GLU A 111 14.93 -1.86 11.48
CA GLU A 111 14.84 -1.93 10.03
C GLU A 111 15.58 -0.73 9.43
N LYS A 112 16.45 -0.95 8.47
CA LYS A 112 17.24 0.15 7.90
C LYS A 112 17.19 0.15 6.37
N GLY A 113 16.78 1.32 5.84
CA GLY A 113 16.86 1.64 4.43
C GLY A 113 15.79 0.98 3.56
N ILE A 114 14.66 0.55 4.13
CA ILE A 114 13.47 0.15 3.38
C ILE A 114 12.85 1.38 2.73
N ASP A 115 12.71 2.48 3.46
CA ASP A 115 12.12 3.72 2.96
C ASP A 115 12.93 4.29 1.79
N VAL A 116 14.25 4.24 1.91
CA VAL A 116 15.16 4.63 0.82
C VAL A 116 14.98 3.71 -0.39
N TRP A 117 14.87 2.40 -0.18
CA TRP A 117 14.62 1.45 -1.27
C TRP A 117 13.26 1.68 -1.90
N PHE A 118 12.21 1.85 -1.10
CA PHE A 118 10.88 2.21 -1.58
C PHE A 118 10.95 3.44 -2.51
N ALA A 119 11.59 4.52 -2.04
CA ALA A 119 11.66 5.77 -2.80
C ALA A 119 12.45 5.62 -4.11
N LEU A 120 13.60 4.93 -4.07
CA LEU A 120 14.45 4.73 -5.25
C LEU A 120 13.77 3.80 -6.27
N GLU A 121 13.23 2.67 -5.84
CA GLU A 121 12.57 1.70 -6.71
C GLU A 121 11.33 2.32 -7.35
N THR A 122 10.49 3.03 -6.56
CA THR A 122 9.32 3.73 -7.09
C THR A 122 9.71 4.74 -8.16
N LEU A 123 10.74 5.55 -7.92
CA LEU A 123 11.21 6.54 -8.88
C LEU A 123 11.79 5.89 -10.13
N GLU A 124 12.61 4.85 -9.97
CA GLU A 124 13.23 4.14 -11.07
C GLU A 124 12.17 3.49 -11.96
N LEU A 125 11.23 2.74 -11.38
CA LEU A 125 10.15 2.11 -12.15
C LEU A 125 9.24 3.15 -12.82
N ALA A 126 8.93 4.26 -12.14
CA ALA A 126 8.17 5.35 -12.73
C ALA A 126 8.84 5.95 -13.97
N MET A 127 10.18 5.93 -14.04
CA MET A 127 10.93 6.41 -15.20
C MET A 127 10.98 5.43 -16.37
N TYR A 128 10.86 4.11 -16.12
CA TYR A 128 11.06 3.07 -17.12
C TYR A 128 9.80 2.31 -17.54
N ARG A 129 8.71 2.41 -16.78
CA ARG A 129 7.48 1.61 -16.99
C ARG A 129 6.31 2.39 -17.59
N ASP A 130 6.51 3.65 -17.95
CA ASP A 130 5.47 4.51 -18.54
C ASP A 130 4.14 4.49 -17.74
N PHE A 131 4.22 4.55 -16.40
CA PHE A 131 3.03 4.66 -15.58
C PHE A 131 2.31 5.98 -15.81
N ASP A 132 1.00 5.94 -16.09
CA ASP A 132 0.14 7.13 -16.10
C ASP A 132 -0.09 7.65 -14.68
N PHE A 133 -0.08 6.76 -13.68
CA PHE A 133 -0.27 7.08 -12.26
C PHE A 133 0.65 6.24 -11.38
N VAL A 134 1.14 6.85 -10.31
CA VAL A 134 1.82 6.15 -9.22
C VAL A 134 0.97 6.26 -7.96
N VAL A 135 0.57 5.13 -7.40
CA VAL A 135 -0.17 5.06 -6.13
C VAL A 135 0.76 4.62 -5.03
N MET A 136 0.79 5.38 -3.95
CA MET A 136 1.53 5.05 -2.73
C MET A 136 0.56 4.76 -1.59
N ILE A 137 0.71 3.62 -0.93
CA ILE A 137 0.00 3.29 0.32
C ILE A 137 0.99 3.51 1.46
N THR A 138 0.93 4.67 2.07
CA THR A 138 1.82 5.09 3.16
C THR A 138 1.23 6.25 3.95
N GLY A 139 1.76 6.54 5.12
CA GLY A 139 1.47 7.74 5.92
C GLY A 139 2.72 8.57 6.19
N ASP A 140 3.89 8.13 5.71
CA ASP A 140 5.18 8.70 6.08
C ASP A 140 5.49 9.99 5.32
N ALA A 141 5.92 11.01 6.08
CA ALA A 141 6.36 12.29 5.56
C ALA A 141 7.62 12.21 4.69
N ASP A 142 8.47 11.23 4.94
CA ASP A 142 9.77 11.11 4.27
C ASP A 142 9.62 10.88 2.76
N TYR A 143 8.42 10.49 2.29
CA TYR A 143 8.11 10.36 0.86
C TYR A 143 7.69 11.67 0.17
N GLU A 144 7.71 12.82 0.86
CA GLU A 144 7.44 14.13 0.23
C GLU A 144 8.32 14.36 -0.99
N MET A 145 9.63 14.11 -0.84
CA MET A 145 10.58 14.32 -1.94
C MET A 145 10.36 13.37 -3.12
N LEU A 146 9.90 12.15 -2.88
CA LEU A 146 9.49 11.23 -3.94
C LEU A 146 8.28 11.79 -4.70
N ALA A 147 7.22 12.21 -3.99
CA ALA A 147 6.03 12.79 -4.61
C ALA A 147 6.38 14.04 -5.45
N ARG A 148 7.26 14.90 -4.95
CA ARG A 148 7.76 16.07 -5.68
C ARG A 148 8.54 15.69 -6.95
N LYS A 149 9.34 14.61 -6.90
CA LYS A 149 10.06 14.09 -8.08
C LYS A 149 9.11 13.51 -9.12
N LEU A 150 8.11 12.72 -8.72
CA LEU A 150 7.07 12.21 -9.62
C LEU A 150 6.33 13.36 -10.30
N LYS A 151 5.96 14.40 -9.56
CA LYS A 151 5.35 15.62 -10.10
C LYS A 151 6.23 16.30 -11.14
N SER A 152 7.55 16.37 -10.91
CA SER A 152 8.49 16.95 -11.89
C SER A 152 8.61 16.12 -13.17
N LEU A 153 8.36 14.83 -13.10
CA LEU A 153 8.26 13.90 -14.23
C LEU A 153 6.89 13.92 -14.90
N LYS A 154 5.96 14.75 -14.40
CA LYS A 154 4.55 14.81 -14.86
C LYS A 154 3.77 13.52 -14.62
N ILE A 155 4.19 12.72 -13.67
CA ILE A 155 3.49 11.51 -13.24
C ILE A 155 2.66 11.86 -12.00
N PRO A 156 1.31 11.80 -12.06
CA PRO A 156 0.47 12.05 -10.91
C PRO A 156 0.75 11.05 -9.79
N ALA A 157 1.19 11.57 -8.63
CA ALA A 157 1.33 10.78 -7.41
C ALA A 157 0.00 10.79 -6.65
N ILE A 158 -0.52 9.61 -6.36
CA ILE A 158 -1.77 9.40 -5.63
C ILE A 158 -1.45 8.74 -4.30
N LEU A 159 -1.99 9.26 -3.23
CA LEU A 159 -1.80 8.71 -1.88
C LEU A 159 -3.07 8.00 -1.44
N LEU A 160 -2.97 6.71 -1.10
CA LEU A 160 -4.00 6.03 -0.34
C LEU A 160 -3.63 6.06 1.14
N SER A 161 -4.49 6.70 1.93
CA SER A 161 -4.36 6.75 3.39
C SER A 161 -5.54 6.05 4.07
N TRP A 162 -5.21 5.27 5.10
CA TRP A 162 -6.18 4.55 5.92
C TRP A 162 -5.66 4.45 7.35
N HIS A 163 -6.33 5.10 8.29
CA HIS A 163 -5.92 5.13 9.69
C HIS A 163 -6.96 4.45 10.57
N TYR A 164 -6.49 3.56 11.41
CA TYR A 164 -7.39 2.79 12.26
C TYR A 164 -8.01 3.62 13.39
N ASP A 165 -7.33 4.63 13.88
CA ASP A 165 -7.73 5.48 15.00
C ASP A 165 -8.50 6.75 14.61
N ASN A 166 -8.97 6.86 13.35
CA ASN A 166 -9.65 8.04 12.81
C ASN A 166 -8.85 9.36 12.81
N GLN A 167 -7.59 9.34 13.18
CA GLN A 167 -6.68 10.45 12.98
C GLN A 167 -5.93 10.25 11.66
N ASP A 168 -5.77 11.29 10.87
CA ASP A 168 -4.96 11.24 9.66
C ASP A 168 -3.58 11.82 9.96
N PRO A 169 -2.60 10.98 10.38
CA PRO A 169 -1.26 11.44 10.69
C PRO A 169 -0.45 11.76 9.44
N THR A 170 -1.02 11.57 8.24
CA THR A 170 -0.31 11.90 7.00
C THR A 170 0.18 13.33 7.05
N ALA A 171 1.49 13.49 6.95
CA ALA A 171 2.12 14.78 7.04
C ALA A 171 1.58 15.76 5.98
N LYS A 172 1.35 16.99 6.40
CA LYS A 172 0.88 18.05 5.50
C LYS A 172 1.82 18.22 4.31
N ALA A 173 3.13 18.15 4.53
CA ALA A 173 4.13 18.29 3.48
C ALA A 173 3.92 17.27 2.35
N LEU A 174 3.66 16.00 2.68
CA LEU A 174 3.34 14.98 1.69
C LEU A 174 2.02 15.29 0.97
N LYS A 175 0.98 15.71 1.71
CA LYS A 175 -0.33 16.08 1.10
C LYS A 175 -0.23 17.22 0.10
N ASP A 176 0.65 18.16 0.32
CA ASP A 176 0.83 19.32 -0.55
C ASP A 176 1.52 18.97 -1.90
N GLU A 177 2.20 17.82 -1.98
CA GLU A 177 2.91 17.39 -3.18
C GLU A 177 2.17 16.32 -4.00
N ILE A 178 1.18 15.64 -3.43
CA ILE A 178 0.39 14.65 -4.16
C ILE A 178 -0.68 15.28 -5.06
N SER A 179 -1.05 14.57 -6.11
CA SER A 179 -2.09 15.02 -7.06
C SER A 179 -3.50 14.72 -6.55
N PHE A 180 -3.66 13.61 -5.81
CA PHE A 180 -4.95 13.17 -5.30
C PHE A 180 -4.75 12.27 -4.08
N GLN A 181 -5.62 12.39 -3.06
CA GLN A 181 -5.64 11.51 -1.90
C GLN A 181 -6.92 10.67 -1.87
N ILE A 182 -6.78 9.36 -1.81
CA ILE A 182 -7.84 8.41 -1.49
C ILE A 182 -7.81 8.22 0.04
N ASN A 183 -8.62 8.98 0.77
CA ASN A 183 -8.70 8.88 2.23
C ASN A 183 -9.82 7.92 2.63
N ILE A 184 -9.46 6.67 2.96
CA ILE A 184 -10.41 5.61 3.29
C ILE A 184 -11.29 6.00 4.49
N ASN A 185 -10.74 6.63 5.54
CA ASN A 185 -11.51 7.04 6.70
C ASN A 185 -12.62 8.06 6.36
N SER A 186 -12.33 9.00 5.46
CA SER A 186 -13.32 9.97 5.00
C SER A 186 -14.39 9.28 4.15
N LEU A 187 -14.01 8.34 3.31
CA LEU A 187 -14.96 7.57 2.49
C LEU A 187 -15.84 6.66 3.35
N LEU A 188 -15.28 6.01 4.38
CA LEU A 188 -16.05 5.19 5.34
C LEU A 188 -17.04 6.01 6.18
N LYS A 189 -16.74 7.30 6.45
CA LYS A 189 -17.70 8.21 7.09
C LYS A 189 -18.87 8.53 6.18
N ALA A 190 -18.64 8.64 4.86
CA ALA A 190 -19.67 8.91 3.86
C ALA A 190 -20.47 7.65 3.50
N ASP A 191 -19.79 6.51 3.34
CA ASP A 191 -20.39 5.19 3.04
C ASP A 191 -19.75 4.10 3.92
N PRO A 192 -20.33 3.79 5.09
CA PRO A 192 -19.81 2.73 5.96
C PRO A 192 -19.81 1.34 5.31
N SER A 193 -20.61 1.11 4.27
CA SER A 193 -20.65 -0.19 3.57
C SER A 193 -19.37 -0.48 2.79
N LEU A 194 -18.57 0.52 2.48
CA LEU A 194 -17.30 0.40 1.79
C LEU A 194 -16.36 -0.58 2.48
N ILE A 195 -16.40 -0.68 3.83
CA ILE A 195 -15.58 -1.63 4.58
C ILE A 195 -15.77 -3.06 4.09
N ASN A 196 -17.01 -3.43 3.75
CA ASN A 196 -17.32 -4.78 3.26
C ASN A 196 -16.80 -5.03 1.83
N LYS A 197 -16.56 -3.96 1.08
CA LYS A 197 -16.04 -4.05 -0.30
C LYS A 197 -14.52 -4.26 -0.31
N ILE A 198 -13.79 -3.60 0.60
CA ILE A 198 -12.31 -3.61 0.62
C ILE A 198 -11.69 -4.53 1.66
N THR A 199 -12.51 -5.17 2.51
CA THR A 199 -12.05 -6.15 3.52
C THR A 199 -12.76 -7.48 3.37
N GLU A 200 -12.18 -8.49 3.99
CA GLU A 200 -12.78 -9.82 4.10
C GLU A 200 -12.77 -10.30 5.55
N ALA A 201 -13.69 -11.20 5.88
CA ALA A 201 -13.73 -11.81 7.20
C ALA A 201 -12.53 -12.76 7.40
N VAL A 202 -11.91 -12.69 8.57
CA VAL A 202 -10.93 -13.69 8.99
C VAL A 202 -11.69 -14.82 9.65
N SER A 203 -11.65 -16.03 9.07
CA SER A 203 -12.12 -17.20 9.76
C SER A 203 -11.24 -17.43 10.99
N VAL A 204 -11.78 -17.14 12.17
CA VAL A 204 -11.15 -17.56 13.43
C VAL A 204 -11.26 -19.08 13.44
N LEU A 205 -10.20 -19.78 13.05
CA LEU A 205 -10.07 -21.18 13.35
C LEU A 205 -10.09 -21.27 14.88
N LYS A 206 -11.24 -21.67 15.43
CA LYS A 206 -11.31 -22.08 16.84
C LYS A 206 -10.34 -23.25 16.97
N GLY A 207 -9.17 -22.97 17.56
CA GLY A 207 -8.24 -23.99 18.02
C GLY A 207 -8.80 -24.77 19.18
#